data_8570b3646a13bfc7d3615da2f3e04278
#
_entry.id   8570b3646a13bfc7d3615da2f3e04278
#
_cell.length_a   1.000
_cell.length_b   1.000
_cell.length_c   1.000
_cell.angle_alpha   90.00
_cell.angle_beta   90.00
_cell.angle_gamma   90.00
#
_symmetry.space_group_name_H-M   'P 1'
#
loop_
_entity.id
_entity.type
_entity.pdbx_description
1 polymer ?
#
loop_
_entity_poly.entity_id
_entity_poly.type
_entity_poly.pdbx_seq_one_letter_code
_entity_poly.pdbx_strand_id
1 'polypeptide(L)'
;CEAAGIQWVFGYSLTFTDGIEKIDAKIYCQSQEGLQNLLRIQKCINVDSENKIIDLQDLLKHGTGNIIVFSKYASFWLKEIGNNLDRFFDSFDDCFYQLDLSEFKAERIDIKVLDATKCYFDYIYDTGDLPPVLICDCYYLDKDDAKNKIILNKIAEGAAHEQSDDQYFKDLDEHWTTISGLFDEH
;
A
#
# COMPACT_ATOMS: atom_id res chain seq x y z
N CYS A 1 -10.97 4.43 20.81
CA CYS A 1 -10.40 5.51 19.98
C CYS A 1 -11.12 6.82 20.25
N GLU A 2 -12.44 6.91 20.08
CA GLU A 2 -13.20 8.15 20.29
C GLU A 2 -13.01 8.78 21.68
N ALA A 3 -13.03 7.97 22.74
CA ALA A 3 -12.80 8.43 24.12
C ALA A 3 -11.39 9.00 24.35
N ALA A 4 -10.43 8.68 23.48
CA ALA A 4 -9.06 9.20 23.52
C ALA A 4 -8.83 10.34 22.50
N GLY A 5 -9.88 10.76 21.76
CA GLY A 5 -9.76 11.75 20.70
C GLY A 5 -8.95 11.27 19.48
N ILE A 6 -8.78 9.95 19.31
CA ILE A 6 -8.02 9.38 18.21
C ILE A 6 -9.00 9.07 17.07
N GLN A 7 -8.73 9.65 15.91
CA GLN A 7 -9.43 9.30 14.68
C GLN A 7 -9.03 7.88 14.27
N TRP A 8 -10.00 7.06 13.89
CA TRP A 8 -9.79 5.73 13.37
C TRP A 8 -10.32 5.61 11.95
N VAL A 9 -9.66 4.80 11.14
CA VAL A 9 -10.06 4.52 9.77
C VAL A 9 -10.17 3.01 9.60
N PHE A 10 -11.26 2.56 9.01
CA PHE A 10 -11.46 1.14 8.71
C PHE A 10 -11.01 0.84 7.29
N GLY A 11 -10.17 -0.17 7.14
CA GLY A 11 -9.66 -0.58 5.84
C GLY A 11 -8.95 -1.93 5.89
N TYR A 12 -8.58 -2.45 4.73
CA TYR A 12 -7.80 -3.68 4.59
C TYR A 12 -7.03 -3.71 3.26
N SER A 13 -6.05 -4.62 3.18
CA SER A 13 -5.33 -4.91 1.94
C SER A 13 -6.11 -5.94 1.12
N LEU A 14 -6.11 -5.76 -0.19
CA LEU A 14 -6.70 -6.69 -1.16
C LEU A 14 -5.82 -6.84 -2.39
N THR A 15 -6.06 -7.89 -3.15
CA THR A 15 -5.50 -8.08 -4.48
C THR A 15 -6.64 -8.10 -5.49
N PHE A 16 -6.51 -7.35 -6.56
CA PHE A 16 -7.44 -7.38 -7.69
C PHE A 16 -6.73 -7.80 -8.97
N THR A 17 -7.49 -8.16 -10.00
CA THR A 17 -6.95 -8.51 -11.31
C THR A 17 -7.73 -7.81 -12.42
N ASP A 18 -7.03 -7.39 -13.46
CA ASP A 18 -7.60 -6.91 -14.72
C ASP A 18 -7.77 -8.05 -15.76
N GLY A 19 -7.52 -9.30 -15.36
CA GLY A 19 -7.53 -10.47 -16.19
C GLY A 19 -6.15 -10.87 -16.73
N ILE A 20 -5.15 -10.01 -16.60
CA ILE A 20 -3.76 -10.23 -17.03
C ILE A 20 -2.84 -10.25 -15.81
N GLU A 21 -2.90 -9.22 -15.00
CA GLU A 21 -2.04 -9.04 -13.84
C GLU A 21 -2.81 -9.07 -12.52
N LYS A 22 -2.06 -9.25 -11.44
CA LYS A 22 -2.55 -9.17 -10.06
C LYS A 22 -1.92 -7.97 -9.39
N ILE A 23 -2.76 -7.08 -8.92
CA ILE A 23 -2.35 -5.81 -8.34
C ILE A 23 -2.80 -5.75 -6.89
N ASP A 24 -1.86 -5.45 -6.00
CA ASP A 24 -2.14 -5.24 -4.59
C ASP A 24 -2.52 -3.79 -4.32
N ALA A 25 -3.53 -3.60 -3.49
CA ALA A 25 -3.98 -2.30 -3.04
C ALA A 25 -4.46 -2.35 -1.59
N LYS A 26 -4.59 -1.19 -0.99
CA LYS A 26 -5.26 -0.99 0.30
C LYS A 26 -6.51 -0.17 0.05
N ILE A 27 -7.59 -0.48 0.74
CA ILE A 27 -8.84 0.25 0.63
C ILE A 27 -9.29 0.71 2.02
N TYR A 28 -9.74 1.95 2.10
CA TYR A 28 -10.14 2.60 3.35
C TYR A 28 -11.51 3.24 3.19
N CYS A 29 -12.41 3.03 4.17
CA CYS A 29 -13.71 3.64 4.09
C CYS A 29 -13.73 5.06 4.65
N GLN A 30 -14.44 5.97 3.95
CA GLN A 30 -14.67 7.35 4.39
C GLN A 30 -16.08 7.58 4.89
N SER A 31 -17.03 6.71 4.54
CA SER A 31 -18.44 6.90 4.81
C SER A 31 -19.14 5.60 5.21
N GLN A 32 -20.38 5.73 5.70
CA GLN A 32 -21.25 4.58 5.98
C GLN A 32 -21.54 3.77 4.70
N GLU A 33 -21.68 4.43 3.56
CA GLU A 33 -21.83 3.79 2.26
C GLU A 33 -20.57 3.03 1.87
N GLY A 34 -19.40 3.66 2.07
CA GLY A 34 -18.10 3.03 1.87
C GLY A 34 -17.95 1.75 2.68
N LEU A 35 -18.36 1.75 3.95
CA LEU A 35 -18.32 0.55 4.78
C LEU A 35 -19.19 -0.58 4.19
N GLN A 36 -20.39 -0.25 3.70
CA GLN A 36 -21.24 -1.25 3.05
C GLN A 36 -20.61 -1.79 1.77
N ASN A 37 -19.97 -0.93 0.99
CA ASN A 37 -19.26 -1.32 -0.23
C ASN A 37 -18.02 -2.17 0.08
N LEU A 38 -17.27 -1.86 1.13
CA LEU A 38 -16.17 -2.71 1.61
C LEU A 38 -16.64 -4.13 1.94
N LEU A 39 -17.79 -4.28 2.60
CA LEU A 39 -18.37 -5.59 2.90
C LEU A 39 -18.81 -6.34 1.63
N ARG A 40 -19.27 -5.63 0.59
CA ARG A 40 -19.58 -6.23 -0.71
C ARG A 40 -18.32 -6.70 -1.42
N ILE A 41 -17.25 -5.90 -1.40
CA ILE A 41 -15.93 -6.29 -1.92
C ILE A 41 -15.42 -7.54 -1.19
N GLN A 42 -15.54 -7.58 0.16
CA GLN A 42 -15.15 -8.77 0.95
C GLN A 42 -15.96 -10.01 0.56
N LYS A 43 -17.24 -9.84 0.24
CA LYS A 43 -18.05 -10.95 -0.25
C LYS A 43 -17.51 -11.46 -1.59
N CYS A 44 -17.23 -10.58 -2.56
CA CYS A 44 -16.65 -10.97 -3.85
C CYS A 44 -15.33 -11.75 -3.64
N ILE A 45 -14.46 -11.29 -2.75
CA ILE A 45 -13.16 -11.91 -2.46
C ILE A 45 -13.31 -13.28 -1.80
N ASN A 46 -14.16 -13.42 -0.79
CA ASN A 46 -14.16 -14.58 0.09
C ASN A 46 -15.23 -15.62 -0.23
N VAL A 47 -16.30 -15.22 -0.93
CA VAL A 47 -17.45 -16.09 -1.24
C VAL A 47 -17.51 -16.40 -2.72
N ASP A 48 -17.35 -15.37 -3.56
CA ASP A 48 -17.57 -15.48 -5.00
C ASP A 48 -16.28 -15.84 -5.77
N SER A 49 -15.10 -15.69 -5.12
CA SER A 49 -13.79 -15.99 -5.72
C SER A 49 -13.08 -17.16 -5.02
N GLU A 50 -12.68 -18.18 -5.79
CA GLU A 50 -11.88 -19.31 -5.29
C GLU A 50 -10.46 -18.89 -4.91
N ASN A 51 -9.90 -17.88 -5.57
CA ASN A 51 -8.51 -17.45 -5.43
C ASN A 51 -8.31 -16.27 -4.47
N LYS A 52 -9.38 -15.79 -3.82
CA LYS A 52 -9.37 -14.61 -2.95
C LYS A 52 -8.87 -13.33 -3.63
N ILE A 53 -9.12 -13.21 -4.93
CA ILE A 53 -8.78 -12.06 -5.76
C ILE A 53 -10.09 -11.52 -6.33
N ILE A 54 -10.27 -10.20 -6.31
CA ILE A 54 -11.44 -9.56 -6.90
C ILE A 54 -11.16 -9.15 -8.35
N ASP A 55 -12.16 -9.31 -9.22
CA ASP A 55 -12.09 -8.76 -10.57
C ASP A 55 -12.15 -7.22 -10.53
N LEU A 56 -11.44 -6.57 -11.44
CA LEU A 56 -11.38 -5.12 -11.54
C LEU A 56 -12.77 -4.48 -11.69
N GLN A 57 -13.67 -5.10 -12.48
CA GLN A 57 -15.01 -4.54 -12.69
C GLN A 57 -15.84 -4.56 -11.40
N ASP A 58 -15.74 -5.64 -10.63
CA ASP A 58 -16.43 -5.76 -9.35
C ASP A 58 -15.84 -4.82 -8.29
N LEU A 59 -14.52 -4.60 -8.32
CA LEU A 59 -13.86 -3.64 -7.46
C LEU A 59 -14.35 -2.21 -7.75
N LEU A 60 -14.33 -1.78 -9.02
CA LEU A 60 -14.79 -0.46 -9.44
C LEU A 60 -16.27 -0.21 -9.12
N LYS A 61 -17.12 -1.22 -9.29
CA LYS A 61 -18.55 -1.15 -8.98
C LYS A 61 -18.85 -0.81 -7.51
N HIS A 62 -17.93 -1.13 -6.61
CA HIS A 62 -18.10 -0.95 -5.16
C HIS A 62 -17.09 0.03 -4.56
N GLY A 63 -16.52 0.92 -5.38
CA GLY A 63 -15.53 1.91 -4.93
C GLY A 63 -16.10 3.06 -4.12
N THR A 64 -17.31 3.52 -4.43
CA THR A 64 -17.94 4.72 -3.84
C THR A 64 -17.90 4.73 -2.31
N GLY A 65 -17.57 5.88 -1.74
CA GLY A 65 -17.41 6.07 -0.29
C GLY A 65 -16.10 5.52 0.27
N ASN A 66 -15.16 5.14 -0.59
CA ASN A 66 -13.87 4.56 -0.23
C ASN A 66 -12.71 5.27 -0.92
N ILE A 67 -11.56 5.20 -0.27
CA ILE A 67 -10.25 5.55 -0.84
C ILE A 67 -9.57 4.27 -1.27
N ILE A 68 -8.90 4.30 -2.43
CA ILE A 68 -7.97 3.25 -2.83
C ILE A 68 -6.52 3.75 -2.79
N VAL A 69 -5.62 2.93 -2.26
CA VAL A 69 -4.18 3.18 -2.24
C VAL A 69 -3.51 2.03 -2.97
N PHE A 70 -2.97 2.31 -4.14
CA PHE A 70 -2.20 1.33 -4.90
C PHE A 70 -0.91 0.99 -4.19
N SER A 71 -0.55 -0.28 -4.13
CA SER A 71 0.69 -0.71 -3.49
C SER A 71 1.94 -0.18 -4.22
N LYS A 72 3.07 -0.20 -3.53
CA LYS A 72 4.36 0.25 -4.09
C LYS A 72 4.74 -0.40 -5.41
N TYR A 73 4.37 -1.66 -5.64
CA TYR A 73 4.68 -2.37 -6.89
C TYR A 73 3.67 -2.13 -8.02
N ALA A 74 2.55 -1.47 -7.73
CA ALA A 74 1.55 -1.17 -8.74
C ALA A 74 2.03 -0.14 -9.78
N SER A 75 3.11 0.58 -9.53
CA SER A 75 3.64 1.59 -10.45
C SER A 75 3.94 1.04 -11.85
N PHE A 76 4.41 -0.20 -11.96
CA PHE A 76 4.65 -0.83 -13.26
C PHE A 76 3.36 -1.01 -14.06
N TRP A 77 2.32 -1.54 -13.41
CA TRP A 77 1.00 -1.69 -14.01
C TRP A 77 0.35 -0.33 -14.30
N LEU A 78 0.44 0.64 -13.38
CA LEU A 78 -0.09 1.99 -13.55
C LEU A 78 0.53 2.69 -14.77
N LYS A 79 1.84 2.52 -15.00
CA LYS A 79 2.52 3.02 -16.19
C LYS A 79 1.94 2.43 -17.47
N GLU A 80 1.59 1.15 -17.49
CA GLU A 80 1.06 0.47 -18.67
C GLU A 80 -0.38 0.86 -18.98
N ILE A 81 -1.21 1.05 -17.95
CA ILE A 81 -2.63 1.40 -18.15
C ILE A 81 -2.84 2.86 -18.56
N GLY A 82 -1.86 3.76 -18.28
CA GLY A 82 -1.94 5.17 -18.67
C GLY A 82 -3.26 5.84 -18.25
N ASN A 83 -3.98 6.44 -19.19
CA ASN A 83 -5.24 7.17 -18.96
C ASN A 83 -6.41 6.31 -18.44
N ASN A 84 -6.27 4.99 -18.31
CA ASN A 84 -7.30 4.15 -17.70
C ASN A 84 -7.45 4.36 -16.18
N LEU A 85 -6.59 5.17 -15.56
CA LEU A 85 -6.76 5.64 -14.18
C LEU A 85 -8.07 6.41 -13.96
N ASP A 86 -8.59 7.09 -14.97
CA ASP A 86 -9.88 7.81 -14.89
C ASP A 86 -11.01 6.93 -14.33
N ARG A 87 -11.01 5.64 -14.64
CA ARG A 87 -12.01 4.69 -14.14
C ARG A 87 -11.96 4.54 -12.61
N PHE A 88 -10.80 4.69 -12.02
CA PHE A 88 -10.64 4.66 -10.56
C PHE A 88 -11.11 5.97 -9.93
N PHE A 89 -10.77 7.10 -10.53
CA PHE A 89 -11.24 8.42 -10.09
C PHE A 89 -12.76 8.56 -10.19
N ASP A 90 -13.39 7.93 -11.19
CA ASP A 90 -14.85 7.89 -11.33
C ASP A 90 -15.52 6.97 -10.30
N SER A 91 -14.80 5.99 -9.76
CA SER A 91 -15.37 4.95 -8.90
C SER A 91 -15.09 5.16 -7.43
N PHE A 92 -13.92 5.70 -7.07
CA PHE A 92 -13.49 5.94 -5.70
C PHE A 92 -13.54 7.42 -5.36
N ASP A 93 -13.71 7.74 -4.08
CA ASP A 93 -13.73 9.13 -3.62
C ASP A 93 -12.34 9.77 -3.73
N ASP A 94 -11.28 8.99 -3.48
CA ASP A 94 -9.88 9.38 -3.67
C ASP A 94 -9.01 8.18 -4.06
N CYS A 95 -7.93 8.45 -4.80
CA CYS A 95 -6.94 7.48 -5.22
C CYS A 95 -5.54 7.95 -4.84
N PHE A 96 -4.72 7.05 -4.30
CA PHE A 96 -3.35 7.34 -3.88
C PHE A 96 -2.38 6.24 -4.30
N TYR A 97 -1.10 6.59 -4.37
CA TYR A 97 0.00 5.64 -4.50
C TYR A 97 0.71 5.46 -3.15
N GLN A 98 0.96 4.22 -2.74
CA GLN A 98 1.72 3.91 -1.54
C GLN A 98 3.21 4.19 -1.78
N LEU A 99 3.73 5.24 -1.16
CA LEU A 99 5.16 5.44 -1.02
C LEU A 99 5.62 4.70 0.25
N ASP A 100 6.39 3.64 0.06
CA ASP A 100 6.97 2.87 1.15
C ASP A 100 8.48 3.11 1.20
N LEU A 101 8.91 3.80 2.23
CA LEU A 101 10.31 4.16 2.45
C LEU A 101 10.99 3.24 3.47
N SER A 102 10.33 2.16 3.88
CA SER A 102 10.97 1.14 4.68
C SER A 102 12.09 0.47 3.86
N GLU A 103 13.21 0.18 4.52
CA GLU A 103 14.38 -0.45 3.91
C GLU A 103 15.20 0.40 2.92
N PHE A 104 14.83 1.66 2.66
CA PHE A 104 15.66 2.52 1.78
C PHE A 104 17.07 2.81 2.33
N LYS A 105 17.25 2.70 3.64
CA LYS A 105 18.56 2.86 4.30
C LYS A 105 19.22 1.53 4.67
N ALA A 106 18.55 0.41 4.43
CA ALA A 106 19.11 -0.89 4.71
C ALA A 106 20.25 -1.20 3.75
N GLU A 107 21.29 -1.88 4.22
CA GLU A 107 22.38 -2.39 3.37
C GLU A 107 21.85 -3.31 2.24
N ARG A 108 20.64 -3.80 2.38
CA ARG A 108 19.91 -4.61 1.39
C ARG A 108 18.65 -3.87 0.96
N ILE A 109 18.79 -2.92 0.07
CA ILE A 109 17.66 -2.32 -0.61
C ILE A 109 17.03 -3.39 -1.50
N ASP A 110 15.73 -3.63 -1.36
CA ASP A 110 15.00 -4.38 -2.37
C ASP A 110 14.99 -3.54 -3.66
N ILE A 111 15.80 -3.97 -4.63
CA ILE A 111 15.95 -3.30 -5.94
C ILE A 111 14.58 -3.07 -6.57
N LYS A 112 13.64 -4.00 -6.39
CA LYS A 112 12.28 -3.86 -6.94
C LYS A 112 11.50 -2.70 -6.31
N VAL A 113 11.68 -2.43 -5.03
CA VAL A 113 11.05 -1.26 -4.37
C VAL A 113 11.62 0.03 -4.93
N LEU A 114 12.93 0.10 -5.10
CA LEU A 114 13.59 1.26 -5.69
C LEU A 114 13.14 1.49 -7.14
N ASP A 115 13.12 0.43 -7.96
CA ASP A 115 12.69 0.51 -9.35
C ASP A 115 11.20 0.90 -9.46
N ALA A 116 10.35 0.38 -8.58
CA ALA A 116 8.94 0.74 -8.53
C ALA A 116 8.73 2.22 -8.14
N THR A 117 9.51 2.71 -7.17
CA THR A 117 9.47 4.10 -6.74
C THR A 117 9.97 5.04 -7.86
N LYS A 118 11.06 4.70 -8.53
CA LYS A 118 11.53 5.44 -9.71
C LYS A 118 10.48 5.44 -10.83
N CYS A 119 9.89 4.29 -11.13
CA CYS A 119 8.83 4.18 -12.11
C CYS A 119 7.64 5.10 -11.78
N TYR A 120 7.26 5.20 -10.51
CA TYR A 120 6.20 6.11 -10.08
C TYR A 120 6.58 7.57 -10.35
N PHE A 121 7.75 8.04 -9.92
CA PHE A 121 8.16 9.44 -10.12
C PHE A 121 8.41 9.78 -11.59
N ASP A 122 9.01 8.87 -12.35
CA ASP A 122 9.36 9.12 -13.76
C ASP A 122 8.14 9.17 -14.69
N TYR A 123 7.08 8.42 -14.39
CA TYR A 123 6.00 8.19 -15.36
C TYR A 123 4.59 8.49 -14.85
N ILE A 124 4.38 8.64 -13.54
CA ILE A 124 3.05 8.74 -12.96
C ILE A 124 2.86 10.06 -12.21
N TYR A 125 3.84 10.46 -11.41
CA TYR A 125 3.73 11.64 -10.54
C TYR A 125 3.45 12.93 -11.32
N ASP A 126 4.17 13.19 -12.42
CA ASP A 126 4.02 14.40 -13.22
C ASP A 126 2.84 14.37 -14.21
N THR A 127 2.32 13.19 -14.52
CA THR A 127 1.29 13.00 -15.55
C THR A 127 -0.10 12.79 -15.00
N GLY A 128 -0.23 12.51 -13.70
CA GLY A 128 -1.47 12.05 -13.14
C GLY A 128 -1.82 12.69 -11.82
N ASP A 129 -3.11 12.72 -11.57
CA ASP A 129 -3.72 13.15 -10.32
C ASP A 129 -3.64 12.04 -9.25
N LEU A 130 -2.58 11.21 -9.26
CA LEU A 130 -2.37 10.14 -8.30
C LEU A 130 -1.30 10.55 -7.26
N PRO A 131 -1.67 11.25 -6.20
CA PRO A 131 -0.72 11.71 -5.19
C PRO A 131 -0.14 10.56 -4.39
N PRO A 132 1.12 10.67 -3.91
CA PRO A 132 1.70 9.68 -3.02
C PRO A 132 1.18 9.85 -1.59
N VAL A 133 1.00 8.75 -0.90
CA VAL A 133 0.78 8.70 0.54
C VAL A 133 1.83 7.80 1.19
N LEU A 134 2.41 8.28 2.28
CA LEU A 134 3.44 7.55 2.99
C LEU A 134 2.79 6.47 3.87
N ILE A 135 2.93 5.22 3.45
CA ILE A 135 2.49 4.05 4.19
C ILE A 135 3.64 3.05 4.18
N CYS A 136 4.36 2.98 5.30
CA CYS A 136 5.48 2.07 5.46
C CYS A 136 5.06 0.80 6.20
N ASP A 137 5.69 -0.31 5.83
CA ASP A 137 5.51 -1.57 6.54
C ASP A 137 6.27 -1.50 7.87
N CYS A 138 5.53 -1.34 8.97
CA CYS A 138 6.07 -1.30 10.32
C CYS A 138 5.73 -2.59 11.06
N TYR A 139 6.76 -3.27 11.58
CA TYR A 139 6.60 -4.54 12.29
C TYR A 139 6.94 -4.45 13.77
N TYR A 140 7.57 -3.36 14.22
CA TYR A 140 7.98 -3.11 15.60
C TYR A 140 8.09 -1.61 15.87
N LEU A 141 8.09 -1.22 17.16
CA LEU A 141 8.06 0.19 17.55
C LEU A 141 9.42 0.87 17.40
N ASP A 142 10.44 0.28 17.97
CA ASP A 142 11.78 0.86 18.02
C ASP A 142 12.76 0.02 17.18
N LYS A 143 13.79 0.67 16.64
CA LYS A 143 14.83 0.02 15.83
C LYS A 143 15.45 -1.18 16.53
N ASP A 144 15.68 -1.10 17.84
CA ASP A 144 16.26 -2.17 18.65
C ASP A 144 15.36 -3.42 18.78
N ASP A 145 14.06 -3.31 18.48
CA ASP A 145 13.12 -4.40 18.53
C ASP A 145 13.18 -5.33 17.31
N ALA A 146 13.95 -4.99 16.29
CA ALA A 146 14.18 -5.86 15.13
C ALA A 146 14.62 -7.27 15.54
N LYS A 147 15.51 -7.38 16.53
CA LYS A 147 15.96 -8.67 17.10
C LYS A 147 14.83 -9.49 17.70
N ASN A 148 13.84 -8.84 18.33
CA ASN A 148 12.68 -9.51 18.92
C ASN A 148 11.79 -10.07 17.81
N LYS A 149 11.62 -9.35 16.71
CA LYS A 149 10.88 -9.82 15.53
C LYS A 149 11.53 -11.04 14.89
N ILE A 150 12.88 -11.08 14.81
CA ILE A 150 13.62 -12.26 14.33
C ILE A 150 13.31 -13.49 15.19
N ILE A 151 13.29 -13.34 16.52
CA ILE A 151 12.96 -14.43 17.45
C ILE A 151 11.52 -14.90 17.24
N LEU A 152 10.57 -13.96 17.11
CA LEU A 152 9.16 -14.29 16.87
C LEU A 152 8.97 -15.02 15.55
N ASN A 153 9.61 -14.58 14.48
CA ASN A 153 9.56 -15.25 13.17
C ASN A 153 10.12 -16.67 13.27
N LYS A 154 11.22 -16.86 14.01
CA LYS A 154 11.80 -18.18 14.23
C LYS A 154 10.86 -19.12 15.00
N ILE A 155 10.13 -18.59 15.97
CA ILE A 155 9.13 -19.39 16.72
C ILE A 155 7.95 -19.76 15.83
N ALA A 156 7.46 -18.82 15.02
CA ALA A 156 6.26 -19.00 14.19
C ALA A 156 6.51 -19.90 12.98
N GLU A 157 7.65 -19.77 12.31
CA GLU A 157 7.90 -20.39 11.01
C GLU A 157 8.99 -21.47 11.05
N GLY A 158 9.63 -21.67 12.21
CA GLY A 158 10.71 -22.64 12.38
C GLY A 158 12.02 -22.26 11.69
N ALA A 159 12.07 -21.13 10.99
CA ALA A 159 13.24 -20.58 10.31
C ALA A 159 13.51 -19.14 10.75
N ALA A 160 14.77 -18.77 10.86
CA ALA A 160 15.15 -17.37 11.08
C ALA A 160 15.18 -16.68 9.71
N HIS A 161 14.15 -15.90 9.40
CA HIS A 161 14.23 -14.92 8.32
C HIS A 161 15.01 -13.70 8.84
N GLU A 162 15.96 -13.22 8.06
CA GLU A 162 16.62 -11.94 8.35
C GLU A 162 15.55 -10.85 8.35
N GLN A 163 15.49 -10.12 9.45
CA GLN A 163 14.62 -8.95 9.58
C GLN A 163 15.47 -7.70 9.40
N SER A 164 15.03 -6.81 8.52
CA SER A 164 15.61 -5.47 8.43
C SER A 164 15.43 -4.72 9.75
N ASP A 165 16.40 -3.93 10.15
CA ASP A 165 16.30 -3.01 11.27
C ASP A 165 15.65 -1.67 10.89
N ASP A 166 15.16 -1.54 9.65
CA ASP A 166 14.57 -0.34 9.08
C ASP A 166 13.01 -0.36 9.02
N GLN A 167 12.37 -1.41 9.54
CA GLN A 167 10.91 -1.58 9.55
C GLN A 167 10.29 -1.26 10.92
N TYR A 168 10.81 -0.28 11.62
CA TYR A 168 10.25 0.26 12.85
C TYR A 168 9.31 1.44 12.57
N PHE A 169 8.56 1.84 13.57
CA PHE A 169 7.65 2.97 13.48
C PHE A 169 8.46 4.28 13.51
N LYS A 170 8.78 4.80 12.33
CA LYS A 170 9.56 6.03 12.15
C LYS A 170 8.71 7.26 12.44
N ASP A 171 9.35 8.30 12.95
CA ASP A 171 8.73 9.61 13.05
C ASP A 171 8.76 10.37 11.71
N LEU A 172 8.10 11.53 11.69
CA LEU A 172 7.98 12.32 10.45
C LEU A 172 9.33 12.85 9.96
N ASP A 173 10.25 13.19 10.87
CA ASP A 173 11.56 13.76 10.53
C ASP A 173 12.46 12.68 9.90
N GLU A 174 12.37 11.44 10.39
CA GLU A 174 13.08 10.29 9.82
C GLU A 174 12.59 9.99 8.40
N HIS A 175 11.27 10.03 8.17
CA HIS A 175 10.70 9.87 6.84
C HIS A 175 11.13 11.00 5.91
N TRP A 176 11.07 12.26 6.38
CA TRP A 176 11.48 13.41 5.59
C TRP A 176 12.95 13.35 5.20
N THR A 177 13.82 12.92 6.12
CA THR A 177 15.25 12.73 5.82
C THR A 177 15.47 11.69 4.72
N THR A 178 14.68 10.62 4.70
CA THR A 178 14.77 9.58 3.66
C THR A 178 14.30 10.12 2.32
N ILE A 179 13.18 10.83 2.28
CA ILE A 179 12.63 11.45 1.05
C ILE A 179 13.62 12.47 0.48
N SER A 180 14.14 13.38 1.30
CA SER A 180 15.10 14.39 0.86
C SER A 180 16.35 13.75 0.25
N GLY A 181 16.87 12.68 0.85
CA GLY A 181 18.01 11.95 0.30
C GLY A 181 17.74 11.32 -1.07
N LEU A 182 16.50 10.90 -1.35
CA LEU A 182 16.15 10.35 -2.66
C LEU A 182 16.13 11.42 -3.77
N PHE A 183 15.76 12.66 -3.44
CA PHE A 183 15.71 13.76 -4.42
C PHE A 183 17.07 14.44 -4.60
N ASP A 184 17.95 14.40 -3.60
CA ASP A 184 19.30 14.99 -3.70
C ASP A 184 20.26 14.13 -4.54
N GLU A 185 19.98 12.83 -4.73
CA GLU A 185 20.78 11.91 -5.55
C GLU A 185 20.33 11.84 -7.02
N HIS A 186 19.26 12.50 -7.39
CA HIS A 186 18.65 12.53 -8.73
C HIS A 186 18.20 13.93 -9.14
#